data_0cdcdbf66d592b88bb3fedd1a0f73a06
#
_entry.id   0cdcdbf66d592b88bb3fedd1a0f73a06
#
_cell.length_a   1.000
_cell.length_b   1.000
_cell.length_c   1.000
_cell.angle_alpha   90.00
_cell.angle_beta   90.00
_cell.angle_gamma   90.00
#
_symmetry.space_group_name_H-M   'P 1'
#
loop_
_entity.id
_entity.type
_entity.pdbx_description
1 polymer ?
#
loop_
_entity_poly.entity_id
_entity_poly.type
_entity_poly.pdbx_seq_one_letter_code
_entity_poly.pdbx_strand_id
1 'polypeptide(L)'
;PSHFTMKLTINPKYARLRGFTESLPRIFPTSTGGKTLYEGRNIVKLYTQNGQRITVKSYGHLTLFNRLIYGSLRKSKAERAFRHAIRLQCLGIDTPEAVASLEIRRFGMLRDSYFVSAYTDYLPVSDITASFPQNPDSQNMLDQLAGFLVELHRTGVYHRDLHIGNILYRCDARGNCRFQLIDTNRMTFHRRLSQRRRIENLRRLACETDAYLYILKRYAEATGADTHSFQLRGVLLRLFLEAWHHLRHKIKKAFRAIRPGGRTDSAIAER
;
A
#
# COMPACT_ATOMS: atom_id res chain seq x y z
N PRO A 1 -4.22 37.69 0.40
CA PRO A 1 -5.04 36.56 -0.04
C PRO A 1 -4.20 35.26 -0.01
N SER A 2 -4.56 34.34 0.87
CA SER A 2 -3.87 33.05 0.99
C SER A 2 -4.17 32.21 -0.26
N HIS A 3 -3.19 32.05 -1.16
CA HIS A 3 -3.30 31.24 -2.37
C HIS A 3 -3.34 29.74 -2.01
N PHE A 4 -4.37 29.34 -1.28
CA PHE A 4 -4.69 27.93 -1.06
C PHE A 4 -5.72 27.49 -2.08
N THR A 5 -5.46 26.36 -2.75
CA THR A 5 -6.42 25.67 -3.60
C THR A 5 -6.69 24.29 -3.03
N MET A 6 -7.96 23.93 -3.01
CA MET A 6 -8.45 22.62 -2.59
C MET A 6 -8.99 21.90 -3.82
N LYS A 7 -8.49 20.68 -4.07
CA LYS A 7 -9.00 19.81 -5.13
C LYS A 7 -9.58 18.56 -4.49
N LEU A 8 -10.89 18.43 -4.55
CA LEU A 8 -11.63 17.26 -4.07
C LEU A 8 -12.14 16.43 -5.28
N THR A 9 -11.84 15.14 -5.26
CA THR A 9 -12.51 14.13 -6.10
C THR A 9 -13.24 13.19 -5.17
N ILE A 10 -14.54 13.02 -5.36
CA ILE A 10 -15.40 12.18 -4.52
C ILE A 10 -16.14 11.17 -5.39
N ASN A 11 -16.27 9.95 -4.90
CA ASN A 11 -17.10 8.93 -5.52
C ASN A 11 -18.59 9.33 -5.34
N PRO A 12 -19.40 9.41 -6.40
CA PRO A 12 -20.81 9.84 -6.33
C PRO A 12 -21.63 9.09 -5.27
N LYS A 13 -21.35 7.81 -5.05
CA LYS A 13 -21.98 6.98 -4.01
C LYS A 13 -21.83 7.58 -2.60
N TYR A 14 -20.76 8.34 -2.37
CA TYR A 14 -20.39 8.94 -1.08
C TYR A 14 -20.52 10.47 -1.06
N ALA A 15 -21.31 11.05 -1.95
CA ALA A 15 -21.47 12.51 -2.08
C ALA A 15 -21.83 13.19 -0.74
N ARG A 16 -22.58 12.52 0.15
CA ARG A 16 -22.94 12.98 1.49
C ARG A 16 -21.74 13.18 2.43
N LEU A 17 -20.59 12.59 2.14
CA LEU A 17 -19.34 12.75 2.90
C LEU A 17 -18.49 13.93 2.42
N ARG A 18 -18.97 14.76 1.49
CA ARG A 18 -18.24 15.91 0.96
C ARG A 18 -17.79 16.86 2.07
N GLY A 19 -18.71 17.34 2.89
CA GLY A 19 -18.42 18.29 3.97
C GLY A 19 -17.41 17.74 4.99
N PHE A 20 -17.52 16.45 5.35
CA PHE A 20 -16.51 15.78 6.18
C PHE A 20 -15.16 15.77 5.47
N THR A 21 -15.10 15.39 4.18
CA THR A 21 -13.83 15.30 3.46
C THR A 21 -13.16 16.68 3.33
N GLU A 22 -13.92 17.73 3.09
CA GLU A 22 -13.44 19.12 3.02
C GLU A 22 -12.92 19.63 4.38
N SER A 23 -13.44 19.10 5.48
CA SER A 23 -12.98 19.45 6.84
C SER A 23 -11.68 18.76 7.27
N LEU A 24 -11.22 17.72 6.55
CA LEU A 24 -10.03 16.91 6.91
C LEU A 24 -8.76 17.75 7.21
N PRO A 25 -8.43 18.80 6.48
CA PRO A 25 -7.23 19.60 6.78
C PRO A 25 -7.24 20.20 8.18
N ARG A 26 -8.43 20.46 8.72
CA ARG A 26 -8.63 21.03 10.06
C ARG A 26 -8.70 19.93 11.14
N ILE A 27 -9.46 18.85 10.90
CA ILE A 27 -9.73 17.84 11.91
C ILE A 27 -8.68 16.73 11.99
N PHE A 28 -8.00 16.42 10.88
CA PHE A 28 -7.04 15.31 10.84
C PHE A 28 -5.79 15.54 11.71
N PRO A 29 -5.21 16.76 11.79
CA PRO A 29 -4.06 17.04 12.66
C PRO A 29 -4.38 16.97 14.14
N THR A 30 -5.66 17.19 14.52
CA THR A 30 -6.09 17.19 15.93
C THR A 30 -6.25 15.75 16.44
N SER A 31 -5.99 15.54 17.73
CA SER A 31 -6.19 14.25 18.41
C SER A 31 -7.66 13.87 18.57
N THR A 32 -8.57 14.82 18.43
CA THR A 32 -9.99 14.70 18.79
C THR A 32 -10.89 14.16 17.67
N GLY A 33 -10.38 13.74 16.53
CA GLY A 33 -11.25 13.47 15.38
C GLY A 33 -11.35 12.03 14.90
N GLY A 34 -10.47 11.12 15.34
CA GLY A 34 -10.50 9.75 14.84
C GLY A 34 -9.50 8.84 15.55
N LYS A 35 -9.79 7.53 15.54
CA LYS A 35 -8.90 6.51 16.11
C LYS A 35 -7.71 6.30 15.16
N THR A 36 -6.48 6.55 15.63
CA THR A 36 -5.28 6.24 14.85
C THR A 36 -5.12 4.72 14.73
N LEU A 37 -5.07 4.23 13.49
CA LEU A 37 -4.82 2.82 13.17
C LEU A 37 -3.34 2.58 12.87
N TYR A 38 -2.66 3.56 12.28
CA TYR A 38 -1.25 3.47 11.94
C TYR A 38 -0.62 4.86 11.96
N GLU A 39 0.59 4.95 12.52
CA GLU A 39 1.39 6.16 12.54
C GLU A 39 2.83 5.85 12.15
N GLY A 40 3.30 6.52 11.11
CA GLY A 40 4.64 6.36 10.56
C GLY A 40 4.90 7.45 9.51
N ARG A 41 5.52 7.10 8.37
CA ARG A 41 5.68 8.05 7.26
C ARG A 41 4.35 8.56 6.70
N ASN A 42 3.30 7.78 6.78
CA ASN A 42 1.91 8.15 6.53
C ASN A 42 1.14 7.90 7.83
N ILE A 43 0.03 8.61 8.00
CA ILE A 43 -0.85 8.42 9.15
C ILE A 43 -2.19 7.89 8.62
N VAL A 44 -2.74 6.88 9.29
CA VAL A 44 -4.04 6.30 8.94
C VAL A 44 -4.95 6.41 10.15
N LYS A 45 -6.10 7.05 9.99
CA LYS A 45 -7.11 7.21 11.04
C LYS A 45 -8.46 6.64 10.60
N LEU A 46 -9.17 6.04 11.55
CA LEU A 46 -10.54 5.57 11.41
C LEU A 46 -11.49 6.64 11.92
N TYR A 47 -12.51 6.96 11.14
CA TYR A 47 -13.60 7.85 11.49
C TYR A 47 -14.93 7.13 11.33
N THR A 48 -15.94 7.57 12.09
CA THR A 48 -17.34 7.18 11.86
C THR A 48 -18.14 8.44 11.47
N GLN A 49 -18.72 8.42 10.29
CA GLN A 49 -19.51 9.54 9.75
C GLN A 49 -20.83 9.01 9.19
N ASN A 50 -21.94 9.57 9.66
CA ASN A 50 -23.27 9.15 9.23
C ASN A 50 -23.50 7.62 9.33
N GLY A 51 -23.01 7.01 10.41
CA GLY A 51 -23.08 5.55 10.64
C GLY A 51 -22.10 4.72 9.80
N GLN A 52 -21.31 5.33 8.93
CA GLN A 52 -20.31 4.64 8.12
C GLN A 52 -18.92 4.76 8.70
N ARG A 53 -18.22 3.63 8.79
CA ARG A 53 -16.81 3.60 9.16
C ARG A 53 -15.95 3.85 7.91
N ILE A 54 -15.08 4.83 7.99
CA ILE A 54 -14.20 5.24 6.90
C ILE A 54 -12.76 5.39 7.39
N THR A 55 -11.83 5.05 6.51
CA THR A 55 -10.40 5.17 6.78
C THR A 55 -9.84 6.34 5.99
N VAL A 56 -9.09 7.21 6.67
CA VAL A 56 -8.41 8.35 6.07
C VAL A 56 -6.92 8.14 6.16
N LYS A 57 -6.25 8.06 5.01
CA LYS A 57 -4.79 7.99 4.91
C LYS A 57 -4.23 9.35 4.50
N SER A 58 -3.50 9.99 5.40
CA SER A 58 -2.69 11.17 5.10
C SER A 58 -1.32 10.74 4.61
N TYR A 59 -0.92 11.23 3.46
CA TYR A 59 0.42 11.03 2.95
C TYR A 59 1.32 12.14 3.48
N GLY A 60 2.13 11.81 4.51
CA GLY A 60 2.97 12.71 5.30
C GLY A 60 3.75 13.75 4.50
N HIS A 61 4.22 14.75 5.19
CA HIS A 61 4.87 15.94 4.63
C HIS A 61 5.91 15.60 3.57
N LEU A 62 5.69 16.12 2.37
CA LEU A 62 6.66 16.03 1.29
C LEU A 62 7.87 16.91 1.67
N THR A 63 9.09 16.37 1.51
CA THR A 63 10.30 17.19 1.57
C THR A 63 10.21 18.33 0.53
N LEU A 64 10.86 19.46 0.78
CA LEU A 64 10.83 20.62 -0.12
C LEU A 64 11.15 20.24 -1.58
N PHE A 65 12.09 19.33 -1.79
CA PHE A 65 12.46 18.82 -3.10
C PHE A 65 11.31 18.03 -3.78
N ASN A 66 10.60 17.21 -3.01
CA ASN A 66 9.42 16.51 -3.52
C ASN A 66 8.23 17.45 -3.79
N ARG A 67 8.11 18.56 -3.05
CA ARG A 67 7.10 19.61 -3.31
C ARG A 67 7.27 20.23 -4.69
N LEU A 68 8.50 20.50 -5.10
CA LEU A 68 8.82 21.05 -6.44
C LEU A 68 8.47 20.04 -7.56
N ILE A 69 8.84 18.75 -7.41
CA ILE A 69 8.57 17.73 -8.42
C ILE A 69 7.06 17.41 -8.53
N TYR A 70 6.30 17.44 -7.42
CA TYR A 70 4.84 17.27 -7.44
C TYR A 70 4.10 18.57 -7.76
N GLY A 71 4.83 19.68 -7.98
CA GLY A 71 4.25 21.01 -8.13
C GLY A 71 3.44 21.21 -9.40
N SER A 72 3.75 20.56 -10.52
CA SER A 72 3.09 20.99 -11.76
C SER A 72 2.46 19.89 -12.63
N LEU A 73 2.91 18.64 -12.63
CA LEU A 73 2.44 17.65 -13.63
C LEU A 73 2.09 16.27 -13.10
N ARG A 74 2.47 15.90 -11.88
CA ARG A 74 2.28 14.54 -11.37
C ARG A 74 1.12 14.47 -10.38
N LYS A 75 0.17 13.52 -10.61
CA LYS A 75 -0.91 13.21 -9.67
C LYS A 75 -0.35 12.88 -8.28
N SER A 76 -1.00 13.38 -7.22
CA SER A 76 -0.63 13.07 -5.83
C SER A 76 -0.76 11.57 -5.54
N LYS A 77 -0.22 11.13 -4.40
CA LYS A 77 -0.42 9.75 -3.95
C LYS A 77 -1.88 9.47 -3.65
N ALA A 78 -2.61 10.44 -3.09
CA ALA A 78 -4.03 10.33 -2.77
C ALA A 78 -4.88 10.17 -4.05
N GLU A 79 -4.67 11.02 -5.06
CA GLU A 79 -5.39 10.91 -6.34
C GLU A 79 -5.08 9.58 -7.04
N ARG A 80 -3.83 9.11 -7.00
CA ARG A 80 -3.48 7.80 -7.58
C ARG A 80 -4.15 6.66 -6.82
N ALA A 81 -4.14 6.69 -5.48
CA ALA A 81 -4.79 5.68 -4.67
C ALA A 81 -6.28 5.58 -5.00
N PHE A 82 -6.97 6.73 -5.07
CA PHE A 82 -8.37 6.80 -5.43
C PHE A 82 -8.66 6.21 -6.82
N ARG A 83 -7.94 6.67 -7.84
CA ARG A 83 -8.14 6.18 -9.23
C ARG A 83 -7.81 4.70 -9.40
N HIS A 84 -6.74 4.23 -8.73
CA HIS A 84 -6.34 2.83 -8.81
C HIS A 84 -7.34 1.93 -8.08
N ALA A 85 -7.88 2.35 -6.94
CA ALA A 85 -8.91 1.59 -6.24
C ALA A 85 -10.18 1.44 -7.09
N ILE A 86 -10.68 2.53 -7.72
CA ILE A 86 -11.78 2.45 -8.67
C ILE A 86 -11.46 1.47 -9.81
N ARG A 87 -10.25 1.57 -10.39
CA ARG A 87 -9.85 0.69 -11.50
C ARG A 87 -9.75 -0.77 -11.10
N LEU A 88 -9.26 -1.08 -9.90
CA LEU A 88 -9.22 -2.45 -9.37
C LEU A 88 -10.63 -3.03 -9.29
N GLN A 89 -11.58 -2.29 -8.75
CA GLN A 89 -12.98 -2.72 -8.66
C GLN A 89 -13.58 -2.99 -10.05
N CYS A 90 -13.31 -2.13 -11.03
CA CYS A 90 -13.73 -2.38 -12.43
C CYS A 90 -13.09 -3.64 -13.04
N LEU A 91 -11.93 -4.07 -12.55
CA LEU A 91 -11.25 -5.29 -12.97
C LEU A 91 -11.65 -6.53 -12.14
N GLY A 92 -12.60 -6.38 -11.19
CA GLY A 92 -13.02 -7.47 -10.30
C GLY A 92 -12.01 -7.81 -9.20
N ILE A 93 -10.99 -6.96 -8.99
CA ILE A 93 -10.02 -7.12 -7.89
C ILE A 93 -10.51 -6.32 -6.69
N ASP A 94 -10.71 -7.01 -5.57
CA ASP A 94 -11.26 -6.39 -4.37
C ASP A 94 -10.23 -5.48 -3.66
N THR A 95 -10.72 -4.36 -3.15
CA THR A 95 -9.98 -3.34 -2.40
C THR A 95 -10.99 -2.52 -1.60
N PRO A 96 -10.62 -1.93 -0.45
CA PRO A 96 -11.52 -1.02 0.25
C PRO A 96 -12.05 0.06 -0.69
N GLU A 97 -13.38 0.22 -0.69
CA GLU A 97 -14.06 1.10 -1.64
C GLU A 97 -13.56 2.55 -1.54
N ALA A 98 -13.18 3.13 -2.66
CA ALA A 98 -12.69 4.50 -2.70
C ALA A 98 -13.83 5.49 -2.47
N VAL A 99 -13.70 6.32 -1.43
CA VAL A 99 -14.66 7.37 -1.06
C VAL A 99 -14.26 8.69 -1.68
N ALA A 100 -13.02 9.15 -1.42
CA ALA A 100 -12.54 10.43 -1.94
C ALA A 100 -11.01 10.54 -1.98
N SER A 101 -10.54 11.50 -2.77
CA SER A 101 -9.19 12.06 -2.64
C SER A 101 -9.25 13.56 -2.50
N LEU A 102 -8.48 14.11 -1.54
CA LEU A 102 -8.39 15.53 -1.28
C LEU A 102 -6.94 15.98 -1.39
N GLU A 103 -6.68 17.05 -2.14
CA GLU A 103 -5.39 17.71 -2.27
C GLU A 103 -5.49 19.15 -1.81
N ILE A 104 -4.56 19.57 -0.97
CA ILE A 104 -4.37 20.96 -0.57
C ILE A 104 -3.08 21.45 -1.19
N ARG A 105 -3.18 22.53 -1.95
CA ARG A 105 -2.03 23.17 -2.58
C ARG A 105 -1.88 24.60 -2.05
N ARG A 106 -0.64 25.02 -1.90
CA ARG A 106 -0.27 26.39 -1.58
C ARG A 106 0.73 26.90 -2.62
N PHE A 107 0.44 28.00 -3.27
CA PHE A 107 1.24 28.51 -4.40
C PHE A 107 1.50 27.45 -5.48
N GLY A 108 0.48 26.66 -5.86
CA GLY A 108 0.59 25.57 -6.83
C GLY A 108 1.26 24.29 -6.31
N MET A 109 2.01 24.34 -5.21
CA MET A 109 2.72 23.19 -4.64
C MET A 109 1.81 22.36 -3.74
N LEU A 110 1.90 21.02 -3.85
CA LEU A 110 1.17 20.11 -2.99
C LEU A 110 1.66 20.22 -1.54
N ARG A 111 0.76 20.59 -0.63
CA ARG A 111 1.00 20.66 0.80
C ARG A 111 0.57 19.40 1.51
N ASP A 112 -0.71 19.05 1.40
CA ASP A 112 -1.30 17.89 2.06
C ASP A 112 -2.13 17.10 1.06
N SER A 113 -2.23 15.78 1.26
CA SER A 113 -3.11 14.94 0.45
C SER A 113 -3.68 13.80 1.27
N TYR A 114 -4.99 13.58 1.13
CA TYR A 114 -5.75 12.59 1.87
C TYR A 114 -6.45 11.64 0.90
N PHE A 115 -6.32 10.35 1.16
CA PHE A 115 -7.12 9.33 0.51
C PHE A 115 -8.11 8.77 1.53
N VAL A 116 -9.38 8.80 1.18
CA VAL A 116 -10.49 8.32 1.99
C VAL A 116 -11.05 7.05 1.36
N SER A 117 -11.16 6.00 2.13
CA SER A 117 -11.77 4.73 1.73
C SER A 117 -12.78 4.23 2.76
N ALA A 118 -13.66 3.34 2.36
CA ALA A 118 -14.45 2.57 3.30
C ALA A 118 -13.50 1.79 4.23
N TYR A 119 -13.92 1.61 5.49
CA TYR A 119 -13.20 0.75 6.41
C TYR A 119 -13.38 -0.71 6.01
N THR A 120 -12.35 -1.51 6.19
CA THR A 120 -12.39 -2.96 6.07
C THR A 120 -12.02 -3.61 7.40
N ASP A 121 -12.67 -4.71 7.73
CA ASP A 121 -12.40 -5.56 8.89
C ASP A 121 -11.57 -6.80 8.53
N TYR A 122 -11.05 -6.84 7.29
CA TYR A 122 -10.17 -7.92 6.84
C TYR A 122 -8.86 -7.90 7.63
N LEU A 123 -8.30 -9.07 7.86
CA LEU A 123 -7.05 -9.30 8.58
C LEU A 123 -5.86 -9.31 7.62
N PRO A 124 -4.65 -8.98 8.05
CA PRO A 124 -3.46 -9.06 7.19
C PRO A 124 -3.07 -10.52 6.92
N VAL A 125 -2.72 -10.83 5.67
CA VAL A 125 -2.29 -12.19 5.25
C VAL A 125 -0.98 -12.61 5.93
N SER A 126 -0.20 -11.69 6.49
CA SER A 126 1.01 -12.01 7.26
C SER A 126 0.79 -13.08 8.34
N ASP A 127 -0.40 -13.08 8.94
CA ASP A 127 -0.72 -14.02 10.03
C ASP A 127 -0.84 -15.47 9.51
N ILE A 128 -1.34 -15.64 8.27
CA ILE A 128 -1.41 -16.93 7.61
C ILE A 128 -0.01 -17.44 7.26
N THR A 129 0.82 -16.59 6.67
CA THR A 129 2.16 -17.00 6.24
C THR A 129 3.06 -17.34 7.41
N ALA A 130 2.90 -16.67 8.55
CA ALA A 130 3.65 -16.94 9.77
C ALA A 130 3.25 -18.27 10.44
N SER A 131 2.01 -18.73 10.24
CA SER A 131 1.52 -19.99 10.81
C SER A 131 1.74 -21.22 9.91
N PHE A 132 2.20 -21.02 8.68
CA PHE A 132 2.48 -22.12 7.74
C PHE A 132 3.87 -22.73 7.98
N PRO A 133 4.05 -24.05 7.93
CA PRO A 133 3.06 -25.10 7.64
C PRO A 133 2.34 -25.70 8.88
N GLN A 134 2.56 -25.14 10.07
CA GLN A 134 2.11 -25.74 11.34
C GLN A 134 0.58 -25.74 11.50
N ASN A 135 -0.10 -24.73 10.93
CA ASN A 135 -1.55 -24.66 10.95
C ASN A 135 -2.13 -25.33 9.69
N PRO A 136 -2.93 -26.41 9.79
CA PRO A 136 -3.53 -27.09 8.65
C PRO A 136 -4.38 -26.17 7.76
N ASP A 137 -5.09 -25.21 8.33
CA ASP A 137 -5.94 -24.29 7.57
C ASP A 137 -5.12 -23.31 6.70
N SER A 138 -3.86 -23.06 7.07
CA SER A 138 -2.99 -22.14 6.34
C SER A 138 -2.72 -22.61 4.91
N GLN A 139 -2.67 -23.93 4.67
CA GLN A 139 -2.46 -24.47 3.33
C GLN A 139 -3.60 -24.11 2.37
N ASN A 140 -4.85 -24.34 2.78
CA ASN A 140 -6.01 -23.96 1.99
C ASN A 140 -6.06 -22.44 1.71
N MET A 141 -5.72 -21.64 2.72
CA MET A 141 -5.67 -20.19 2.57
C MET A 141 -4.58 -19.75 1.59
N LEU A 142 -3.40 -20.39 1.61
CA LEU A 142 -2.32 -20.09 0.67
C LEU A 142 -2.63 -20.54 -0.76
N ASP A 143 -3.39 -21.64 -0.94
CA ASP A 143 -3.91 -22.06 -2.24
C ASP A 143 -4.81 -20.98 -2.85
N GLN A 144 -5.74 -20.48 -2.05
CA GLN A 144 -6.65 -19.41 -2.48
C GLN A 144 -5.92 -18.09 -2.70
N LEU A 145 -4.90 -17.77 -1.89
CA LEU A 145 -4.03 -16.60 -2.10
C LEU A 145 -3.28 -16.70 -3.43
N ALA A 146 -2.74 -17.88 -3.75
CA ALA A 146 -2.07 -18.09 -5.04
C ALA A 146 -3.03 -17.89 -6.21
N GLY A 147 -4.26 -18.40 -6.10
CA GLY A 147 -5.34 -18.14 -7.08
C GLY A 147 -5.66 -16.64 -7.24
N PHE A 148 -5.78 -15.90 -6.13
CA PHE A 148 -5.96 -14.46 -6.15
C PHE A 148 -4.80 -13.73 -6.86
N LEU A 149 -3.56 -14.12 -6.61
CA LEU A 149 -2.38 -13.54 -7.25
C LEU A 149 -2.32 -13.85 -8.76
N VAL A 150 -2.78 -15.03 -9.18
CA VAL A 150 -2.95 -15.37 -10.60
C VAL A 150 -3.96 -14.45 -11.26
N GLU A 151 -5.13 -14.25 -10.63
CA GLU A 151 -6.18 -13.38 -11.14
C GLU A 151 -5.71 -11.92 -11.21
N LEU A 152 -5.03 -11.43 -10.17
CA LEU A 152 -4.40 -10.11 -10.16
C LEU A 152 -3.49 -9.88 -11.38
N HIS A 153 -2.66 -10.86 -11.69
CA HIS A 153 -1.74 -10.75 -12.81
C HIS A 153 -2.41 -10.98 -14.17
N ARG A 154 -3.50 -11.79 -14.21
CA ARG A 154 -4.30 -12.02 -15.41
C ARG A 154 -4.99 -10.72 -15.85
N THR A 155 -5.49 -9.94 -14.89
CA THR A 155 -6.08 -8.62 -15.16
C THR A 155 -5.03 -7.53 -15.49
N GLY A 156 -3.76 -7.88 -15.55
CA GLY A 156 -2.68 -6.97 -15.92
C GLY A 156 -2.23 -6.01 -14.82
N VAL A 157 -2.63 -6.24 -13.58
CA VAL A 157 -2.25 -5.41 -12.43
C VAL A 157 -0.85 -5.77 -11.95
N TYR A 158 0.03 -4.77 -11.87
CA TYR A 158 1.36 -4.87 -11.28
C TYR A 158 1.43 -3.94 -10.06
N HIS A 159 1.42 -4.50 -8.87
CA HIS A 159 1.52 -3.76 -7.62
C HIS A 159 2.98 -3.56 -7.24
N ARG A 160 3.52 -2.35 -7.40
CA ARG A 160 4.95 -2.08 -7.15
C ARG A 160 5.39 -2.24 -5.69
N ASP A 161 4.45 -2.47 -4.80
CA ASP A 161 4.66 -2.69 -3.36
C ASP A 161 3.82 -3.88 -2.89
N LEU A 162 3.89 -4.99 -3.65
CA LEU A 162 3.17 -6.23 -3.36
C LEU A 162 3.81 -6.93 -2.14
N HIS A 163 3.61 -6.33 -0.99
CA HIS A 163 4.05 -6.85 0.30
C HIS A 163 2.91 -7.64 0.94
N ILE A 164 3.23 -8.69 1.67
CA ILE A 164 2.22 -9.53 2.31
C ILE A 164 1.28 -8.73 3.24
N GLY A 165 1.79 -7.70 3.92
CA GLY A 165 1.00 -6.77 4.73
C GLY A 165 0.09 -5.82 3.95
N ASN A 166 0.21 -5.75 2.60
CA ASN A 166 -0.68 -5.00 1.73
C ASN A 166 -1.79 -5.87 1.11
N ILE A 167 -1.87 -7.12 1.51
CA ILE A 167 -2.93 -8.06 1.16
C ILE A 167 -3.69 -8.39 2.45
N LEU A 168 -4.97 -8.10 2.45
CA LEU A 168 -5.87 -8.44 3.55
C LEU A 168 -6.75 -9.61 3.14
N TYR A 169 -7.24 -10.37 4.11
CA TYR A 169 -8.13 -11.51 3.87
C TYR A 169 -9.28 -11.57 4.88
N ARG A 170 -10.33 -12.23 4.50
CA ARG A 170 -11.42 -12.68 5.36
C ARG A 170 -11.94 -14.01 4.82
N CYS A 171 -12.02 -15.04 5.67
CA CYS A 171 -12.60 -16.33 5.33
C CYS A 171 -13.97 -16.48 5.97
N ASP A 172 -14.85 -17.20 5.30
CA ASP A 172 -16.14 -17.62 5.86
C ASP A 172 -15.98 -18.93 6.69
N ALA A 173 -17.07 -19.37 7.32
CA ALA A 173 -17.08 -20.57 8.13
C ALA A 173 -16.78 -21.88 7.34
N ARG A 174 -16.83 -21.84 6.01
CA ARG A 174 -16.51 -22.95 5.12
C ARG A 174 -15.07 -22.94 4.64
N GLY A 175 -14.26 -21.95 5.09
CA GLY A 175 -12.86 -21.78 4.68
C GLY A 175 -12.68 -21.10 3.31
N ASN A 176 -13.73 -20.50 2.71
CA ASN A 176 -13.58 -19.71 1.50
C ASN A 176 -13.07 -18.32 1.85
N CYS A 177 -11.94 -17.95 1.31
CA CYS A 177 -11.27 -16.69 1.61
C CYS A 177 -11.45 -15.67 0.48
N ARG A 178 -11.69 -14.43 0.86
CA ARG A 178 -11.64 -13.25 -0.01
C ARG A 178 -10.43 -12.41 0.35
N PHE A 179 -9.82 -11.83 -0.67
CA PHE A 179 -8.61 -11.02 -0.51
C PHE A 179 -8.84 -9.60 -0.99
N GLN A 180 -8.28 -8.63 -0.28
CA GLN A 180 -8.29 -7.21 -0.66
C GLN A 180 -6.88 -6.67 -0.75
N LEU A 181 -6.64 -5.80 -1.73
CA LEU A 181 -5.39 -5.05 -1.84
C LEU A 181 -5.54 -3.67 -1.20
N ILE A 182 -4.56 -3.29 -0.39
CA ILE A 182 -4.42 -1.93 0.14
C ILE A 182 -3.15 -1.25 -0.40
N ASP A 183 -2.95 0.02 -0.06
CA ASP A 183 -1.85 0.88 -0.55
C ASP A 183 -1.75 0.96 -2.08
N THR A 184 -2.88 1.16 -2.71
CA THR A 184 -3.08 1.14 -4.17
C THR A 184 -2.35 2.24 -4.94
N ASN A 185 -1.72 3.22 -4.27
CA ASN A 185 -1.06 4.37 -4.92
C ASN A 185 0.15 4.01 -5.81
N ARG A 186 0.70 2.79 -5.68
CA ARG A 186 1.91 2.29 -6.36
C ARG A 186 1.62 1.17 -7.34
N MET A 187 0.58 1.30 -8.13
CA MET A 187 0.21 0.31 -9.14
C MET A 187 0.48 0.78 -10.56
N THR A 188 0.66 -0.18 -11.46
CA THR A 188 0.61 0.02 -12.90
C THR A 188 -0.29 -1.06 -13.52
N PHE A 189 -0.94 -0.70 -14.61
CA PHE A 189 -1.91 -1.54 -15.28
C PHE A 189 -1.44 -1.78 -16.71
N HIS A 190 -1.40 -3.03 -17.12
CA HIS A 190 -0.90 -3.48 -18.39
C HIS A 190 -1.97 -4.31 -19.11
N ARG A 191 -1.90 -4.41 -20.42
CA ARG A 191 -2.79 -5.32 -21.16
C ARG A 191 -2.51 -6.79 -20.80
N ARG A 192 -1.23 -7.13 -20.60
CA ARG A 192 -0.75 -8.45 -20.21
C ARG A 192 0.56 -8.33 -19.45
N LEU A 193 0.73 -9.14 -18.41
CA LEU A 193 2.01 -9.28 -17.73
C LEU A 193 2.75 -10.51 -18.26
N SER A 194 4.00 -10.33 -18.68
CA SER A 194 4.88 -11.45 -19.00
C SER A 194 5.21 -12.27 -17.75
N GLN A 195 5.56 -13.54 -17.91
CA GLN A 195 5.96 -14.41 -16.79
C GLN A 195 7.08 -13.78 -15.95
N ARG A 196 8.10 -13.18 -16.60
CA ARG A 196 9.17 -12.46 -15.91
C ARG A 196 8.63 -11.36 -14.98
N ARG A 197 7.72 -10.52 -15.46
CA ARG A 197 7.11 -9.45 -14.64
C ARG A 197 6.26 -9.99 -13.50
N ARG A 198 5.58 -11.12 -13.69
CA ARG A 198 4.82 -11.79 -12.64
C ARG A 198 5.74 -12.25 -11.52
N ILE A 199 6.85 -12.93 -11.84
CA ILE A 199 7.85 -13.36 -10.86
C ILE A 199 8.50 -12.15 -10.18
N GLU A 200 8.84 -11.09 -10.94
CA GLU A 200 9.35 -9.83 -10.38
C GLU A 200 8.37 -9.16 -9.40
N ASN A 201 7.08 -9.35 -9.59
CA ASN A 201 6.06 -8.85 -8.67
C ASN A 201 5.99 -9.74 -7.41
N LEU A 202 5.93 -11.05 -7.59
CA LEU A 202 5.84 -12.03 -6.49
C LEU A 202 7.07 -12.02 -5.57
N ARG A 203 8.27 -11.71 -6.06
CA ARG A 203 9.48 -11.60 -5.21
C ARG A 203 9.37 -10.58 -4.08
N ARG A 204 8.35 -9.70 -4.12
CA ARG A 204 8.08 -8.69 -3.10
C ARG A 204 7.23 -9.19 -1.96
N LEU A 205 6.67 -10.41 -2.07
CA LEU A 205 5.97 -11.07 -0.97
C LEU A 205 6.99 -11.39 0.12
N ALA A 206 7.15 -10.46 1.07
CA ALA A 206 8.06 -10.63 2.21
C ALA A 206 7.36 -11.48 3.28
N CYS A 207 7.43 -12.80 3.13
CA CYS A 207 6.91 -13.80 4.04
C CYS A 207 7.97 -14.89 4.27
N GLU A 208 7.69 -15.81 5.16
CA GLU A 208 8.52 -16.97 5.50
C GLU A 208 8.84 -17.77 4.22
N THR A 209 10.02 -18.41 4.21
CA THR A 209 10.53 -19.08 3.01
C THR A 209 9.61 -20.23 2.56
N ASP A 210 9.09 -21.02 3.49
CA ASP A 210 8.24 -22.17 3.19
C ASP A 210 6.91 -21.70 2.57
N ALA A 211 6.28 -20.67 3.15
CA ALA A 211 5.06 -20.07 2.61
C ALA A 211 5.33 -19.47 1.22
N TYR A 212 6.46 -18.79 1.03
CA TYR A 212 6.83 -18.22 -0.26
C TYR A 212 6.99 -19.28 -1.34
N LEU A 213 7.76 -20.33 -1.06
CA LEU A 213 7.96 -21.45 -1.98
C LEU A 213 6.63 -22.16 -2.31
N TYR A 214 5.77 -22.32 -1.30
CA TYR A 214 4.45 -22.91 -1.50
C TYR A 214 3.58 -22.05 -2.42
N ILE A 215 3.50 -20.75 -2.18
CA ILE A 215 2.77 -19.79 -3.04
C ILE A 215 3.29 -19.85 -4.48
N LEU A 216 4.62 -19.86 -4.69
CA LEU A 216 5.21 -19.93 -6.03
C LEU A 216 4.85 -21.24 -6.73
N LYS A 217 4.87 -22.38 -6.01
CA LYS A 217 4.46 -23.70 -6.53
C LYS A 217 3.01 -23.64 -7.02
N ARG A 218 2.08 -23.24 -6.14
CA ARG A 218 0.65 -23.19 -6.48
C ARG A 218 0.34 -22.19 -7.61
N TYR A 219 1.06 -21.07 -7.62
CA TYR A 219 0.96 -20.09 -8.71
C TYR A 219 1.44 -20.69 -10.05
N ALA A 220 2.57 -21.39 -10.07
CA ALA A 220 3.11 -22.02 -11.27
C ALA A 220 2.15 -23.09 -11.81
N GLU A 221 1.66 -23.98 -10.95
CA GLU A 221 0.66 -25.00 -11.28
C GLU A 221 -0.59 -24.38 -11.91
N ALA A 222 -1.15 -23.32 -11.29
CA ALA A 222 -2.36 -22.64 -11.78
C ALA A 222 -2.16 -21.89 -13.10
N THR A 223 -0.91 -21.58 -13.47
CA THR A 223 -0.59 -20.87 -14.74
C THR A 223 0.01 -21.78 -15.80
N GLY A 224 0.16 -23.09 -15.53
CA GLY A 224 0.79 -24.04 -16.44
C GLY A 224 2.29 -23.79 -16.66
N ALA A 225 2.95 -23.11 -15.72
CA ALA A 225 4.39 -22.87 -15.78
C ALA A 225 5.15 -24.07 -15.17
N ASP A 226 6.37 -24.32 -15.64
CA ASP A 226 7.24 -25.29 -14.99
C ASP A 226 7.57 -24.87 -13.55
N THR A 227 7.16 -25.67 -12.59
CA THR A 227 7.19 -25.34 -11.17
C THR A 227 8.61 -25.12 -10.66
N HIS A 228 9.55 -25.97 -11.06
CA HIS A 228 10.93 -25.88 -10.57
C HIS A 228 11.62 -24.63 -11.09
N SER A 229 11.54 -24.36 -12.39
CA SER A 229 12.11 -23.14 -12.98
C SER A 229 11.45 -21.88 -12.42
N PHE A 230 10.14 -21.91 -12.15
CA PHE A 230 9.41 -20.78 -11.60
C PHE A 230 9.84 -20.46 -10.17
N GLN A 231 9.91 -21.49 -9.31
CA GLN A 231 10.40 -21.35 -7.93
C GLN A 231 11.85 -20.89 -7.90
N LEU A 232 12.75 -21.51 -8.67
CA LEU A 232 14.16 -21.13 -8.72
C LEU A 232 14.34 -19.64 -9.10
N ARG A 233 13.67 -19.20 -10.17
CA ARG A 233 13.72 -17.79 -10.60
C ARG A 233 13.13 -16.86 -9.54
N GLY A 234 12.04 -17.25 -8.88
CA GLY A 234 11.43 -16.48 -7.81
C GLY A 234 12.39 -16.27 -6.63
N VAL A 235 13.04 -17.34 -6.18
CA VAL A 235 14.02 -17.32 -5.08
C VAL A 235 15.23 -16.46 -5.48
N LEU A 236 15.83 -16.70 -6.64
CA LEU A 236 16.99 -15.92 -7.10
C LEU A 236 16.68 -14.41 -7.18
N LEU A 237 15.52 -14.05 -7.73
CA LEU A 237 15.11 -12.65 -7.81
C LEU A 237 14.81 -12.04 -6.43
N ARG A 238 14.29 -12.82 -5.47
CA ARG A 238 14.09 -12.38 -4.09
C ARG A 238 15.42 -12.13 -3.39
N LEU A 239 16.35 -13.09 -3.43
CA LEU A 239 17.69 -12.95 -2.86
C LEU A 239 18.44 -11.76 -3.44
N PHE A 240 18.37 -11.56 -4.75
CA PHE A 240 18.94 -10.38 -5.40
C PHE A 240 18.33 -9.07 -4.88
N LEU A 241 17.01 -9.03 -4.69
CA LEU A 241 16.33 -7.85 -4.15
C LEU A 241 16.76 -7.56 -2.71
N GLU A 242 16.87 -8.59 -1.87
CA GLU A 242 17.32 -8.48 -0.48
C GLU A 242 18.79 -8.01 -0.41
N ALA A 243 19.68 -8.62 -1.18
CA ALA A 243 21.08 -8.21 -1.27
C ALA A 243 21.22 -6.74 -1.71
N TRP A 244 20.43 -6.32 -2.71
CA TRP A 244 20.38 -4.93 -3.15
C TRP A 244 19.90 -3.96 -2.06
N HIS A 245 18.89 -4.33 -1.28
CA HIS A 245 18.40 -3.54 -0.15
C HIS A 245 19.47 -3.40 0.93
N HIS A 246 20.17 -4.49 1.28
CA HIS A 246 21.28 -4.48 2.23
C HIS A 246 22.42 -3.57 1.77
N LEU A 247 22.82 -3.69 0.50
CA LEU A 247 23.89 -2.86 -0.07
C LEU A 247 23.50 -1.37 -0.03
N ARG A 248 22.30 -1.03 -0.46
CA ARG A 248 21.79 0.36 -0.41
C ARG A 248 21.74 0.90 1.02
N HIS A 249 21.40 0.07 2.00
CA HIS A 249 21.38 0.49 3.39
C HIS A 249 22.79 0.76 3.91
N LYS A 250 23.76 -0.12 3.60
CA LYS A 250 25.19 0.08 3.94
C LYS A 250 25.73 1.37 3.32
N ILE A 251 25.47 1.60 2.03
CA ILE A 251 25.88 2.82 1.32
C ILE A 251 25.28 4.06 2.00
N LYS A 252 23.99 4.07 2.31
CA LYS A 252 23.35 5.20 2.99
C LYS A 252 23.92 5.46 4.37
N LYS A 253 24.26 4.40 5.13
CA LYS A 253 24.89 4.51 6.45
C LYS A 253 26.30 5.12 6.31
N ALA A 254 27.09 4.67 5.34
CA ALA A 254 28.41 5.22 5.05
C ALA A 254 28.34 6.71 4.67
N PHE A 255 27.43 7.09 3.76
CA PHE A 255 27.23 8.51 3.41
C PHE A 255 26.79 9.40 4.58
N ARG A 256 25.99 8.86 5.53
CA ARG A 256 25.63 9.60 6.74
C ARG A 256 26.81 9.78 7.69
N ALA A 257 27.70 8.79 7.79
CA ALA A 257 28.91 8.86 8.61
C ALA A 257 29.95 9.84 8.05
N ILE A 258 29.99 10.05 6.73
CA ILE A 258 30.95 10.95 6.05
C ILE A 258 30.48 12.41 6.08
N ARG A 259 29.21 12.71 6.41
CA ARG A 259 28.73 14.10 6.61
C ARG A 259 29.18 14.60 7.98
N PRO A 260 30.23 15.47 8.11
CA PRO A 260 30.60 16.06 9.38
C PRO A 260 29.54 17.12 9.77
N GLY A 261 29.03 17.01 10.98
CA GLY A 261 28.50 18.15 11.74
C GLY A 261 27.23 18.79 11.23
N GLY A 262 26.08 18.27 11.69
CA GLY A 262 24.84 19.02 11.84
C GLY A 262 24.53 19.17 13.33
N ARG A 263 25.02 20.26 13.95
CA ARG A 263 24.65 20.85 15.24
C ARG A 263 24.26 19.91 16.39
N THR A 264 25.20 19.73 17.29
CA THR A 264 24.94 19.53 18.70
C THR A 264 24.40 20.85 19.29
N ASP A 265 23.10 20.96 19.44
CA ASP A 265 22.49 21.91 20.39
C ASP A 265 22.26 21.15 21.69
N SER A 266 23.30 21.16 22.52
CA SER A 266 23.20 20.86 23.94
C SER A 266 24.33 21.58 24.66
N ALA A 267 24.06 22.78 25.10
CA ALA A 267 24.66 23.43 26.26
C ALA A 267 24.19 24.88 26.34
N ILE A 268 23.13 25.13 27.05
CA ILE A 268 22.95 26.32 27.93
C ILE A 268 21.76 25.97 28.82
N ALA A 269 22.04 25.40 29.95
CA ALA A 269 21.21 25.46 31.13
C ALA A 269 22.13 25.24 32.32
N GLU A 270 22.77 26.33 32.79
CA GLU A 270 23.25 26.52 34.15
C GLU A 270 23.86 27.94 34.24
N ARG A 271 23.03 28.87 34.67
CA ARG A 271 23.33 29.87 35.68
C ARG A 271 22.08 30.76 35.93
#